data_6e78adb75a44f7687c425a1be3cc7885
#
_entry.id   6e78adb75a44f7687c425a1be3cc7885
#
_cell.length_a   1.000
_cell.length_b   1.000
_cell.length_c   1.000
_cell.angle_alpha   90.00
_cell.angle_beta   90.00
_cell.angle_gamma   90.00
#
_symmetry.space_group_name_H-M   'P 1'
#
loop_
_entity.id
_entity.type
_entity.pdbx_description
1 polymer ?
#
loop_
_entity_poly.entity_id
_entity_poly.type
_entity_poly.pdbx_seq_one_letter_code
_entity_poly.pdbx_strand_id
1 'polypeptide(L)'
;NKKNLQRIFYFYNKSYVIDLLDLKIFNSKTAPKKLIELKKYFEQFEKPIFPLKAQDLLEKYKLKEGKEFGQKIRLLEEMWLNNSFKISNKEIDNVFRN
;
A
#
# COMPACT_ATOMS: atom_id res chain seq x y z
N ASN A 1 -2.38 -13.52 1.39
CA ASN A 1 -1.47 -13.43 0.27
C ASN A 1 -0.55 -12.23 0.41
N LYS A 2 0.54 -12.20 -0.33
CA LYS A 2 1.58 -11.18 -0.21
C LYS A 2 1.05 -9.76 -0.42
N LYS A 3 0.18 -9.58 -1.40
CA LYS A 3 -0.40 -8.27 -1.72
C LYS A 3 -1.27 -7.73 -0.60
N ASN A 4 -2.10 -8.58 -0.01
CA ASN A 4 -2.94 -8.20 1.13
C ASN A 4 -2.09 -7.86 2.35
N LEU A 5 -1.02 -8.59 2.59
CA LEU A 5 -0.11 -8.32 3.69
C LEU A 5 0.63 -7.00 3.50
N GLN A 6 0.99 -6.66 2.26
CA GLN A 6 1.59 -5.35 1.95
C GLN A 6 0.64 -4.20 2.28
N ARG A 7 -0.67 -4.34 1.98
CA ARG A 7 -1.66 -3.34 2.37
C ARG A 7 -1.76 -3.20 3.88
N ILE A 8 -1.83 -4.31 4.60
CA ILE A 8 -1.89 -4.32 6.06
C ILE A 8 -0.64 -3.65 6.63
N PHE A 9 0.53 -3.99 6.10
CA PHE A 9 1.79 -3.40 6.51
C PHE A 9 1.80 -1.88 6.32
N TYR A 10 1.26 -1.39 5.20
CA TYR A 10 1.21 0.03 4.90
C TYR A 10 0.31 0.79 5.88
N PHE A 11 -0.90 0.26 6.14
CA PHE A 11 -1.87 0.95 7.00
C PHE A 11 -1.63 0.78 8.49
N TYR A 12 -0.99 -0.31 8.90
CA TYR A 12 -0.76 -0.59 10.31
C TYR A 12 0.72 -0.44 10.64
N ASN A 13 1.39 -1.55 10.89
CA ASN A 13 2.84 -1.53 11.13
C ASN A 13 3.43 -2.92 10.94
N LYS A 14 4.76 -2.96 10.92
CA LYS A 14 5.52 -4.19 10.71
C LYS A 14 5.26 -5.24 11.79
N SER A 15 5.21 -4.82 13.05
CA SER A 15 4.94 -5.75 14.17
C SER A 15 3.63 -6.48 14.00
N TYR A 16 2.58 -5.77 13.59
CA TYR A 16 1.26 -6.37 13.39
C TYR A 16 1.30 -7.48 12.34
N VAL A 17 1.96 -7.24 11.21
CA VAL A 17 2.08 -8.23 10.14
C VAL A 17 2.90 -9.43 10.59
N ILE A 18 4.01 -9.21 11.27
CA ILE A 18 4.87 -10.28 11.79
C ILE A 18 4.11 -11.13 12.80
N ASP A 19 3.36 -10.51 13.70
CA ASP A 19 2.57 -11.22 14.70
C ASP A 19 1.48 -12.08 14.06
N LEU A 20 0.82 -11.57 13.00
CA LEU A 20 -0.15 -12.35 12.25
C LEU A 20 0.48 -13.59 11.61
N LEU A 21 1.66 -13.44 11.04
CA LEU A 21 2.36 -14.54 10.40
C LEU A 21 2.84 -15.56 11.43
N ASP A 22 3.34 -15.10 12.57
CA ASP A 22 3.73 -15.99 13.67
C ASP A 22 2.55 -16.82 14.18
N LEU A 23 1.38 -16.20 14.32
CA LEU A 23 0.18 -16.90 14.74
C LEU A 23 -0.24 -17.98 13.73
N LYS A 24 -0.18 -17.65 12.43
CA LYS A 24 -0.50 -18.61 11.38
C LYS A 24 0.50 -19.77 11.33
N ILE A 25 1.78 -19.48 11.52
CA ILE A 25 2.82 -20.52 11.58
C ILE A 25 2.56 -21.45 12.77
N PHE A 26 2.28 -20.87 13.94
CA PHE A 26 2.00 -21.64 15.16
C PHE A 26 0.80 -22.58 14.99
N ASN A 27 -0.27 -22.10 14.32
CA ASN A 27 -1.48 -22.85 14.12
C ASN A 27 -1.43 -23.84 12.95
N SER A 28 -0.35 -23.84 12.18
CA SER A 28 -0.20 -24.74 11.03
C SER A 28 0.10 -26.15 11.48
N LYS A 29 -0.59 -27.13 10.89
CA LYS A 29 -0.38 -28.55 11.17
C LYS A 29 0.68 -29.18 10.27
N THR A 30 1.06 -28.49 9.20
CA THR A 30 2.07 -28.94 8.24
C THR A 30 3.21 -27.93 8.21
N ALA A 31 4.36 -28.30 7.60
CA ALA A 31 5.48 -27.37 7.49
C ALA A 31 5.05 -26.10 6.77
N PRO A 32 5.00 -24.95 7.44
CA PRO A 32 4.48 -23.71 6.84
C PRO A 32 5.55 -22.95 6.07
N LYS A 33 6.16 -23.61 5.09
CA LYS A 33 7.29 -23.07 4.35
C LYS A 33 7.00 -21.71 3.73
N LYS A 34 5.81 -21.56 3.10
CA LYS A 34 5.40 -20.30 2.49
C LYS A 34 5.22 -19.20 3.52
N LEU A 35 4.67 -19.54 4.68
CA LEU A 35 4.45 -18.57 5.77
C LEU A 35 5.78 -18.09 6.36
N ILE A 36 6.76 -19.00 6.49
CA ILE A 36 8.09 -18.65 6.97
C ILE A 36 8.79 -17.74 5.98
N GLU A 37 8.67 -18.03 4.68
CA GLU A 37 9.23 -17.17 3.62
C GLU A 37 8.59 -15.78 3.64
N LEU A 38 7.27 -15.68 3.81
CA LEU A 38 6.57 -14.40 3.95
C LEU A 38 7.05 -13.63 5.17
N LYS A 39 7.22 -14.31 6.29
CA LYS A 39 7.74 -13.68 7.51
C LYS A 39 9.11 -13.07 7.29
N LYS A 40 10.02 -13.82 6.67
CA LYS A 40 11.37 -13.33 6.35
C LYS A 40 11.32 -12.12 5.42
N TYR A 41 10.43 -12.17 4.41
CA TYR A 41 10.24 -11.05 3.50
C TYR A 41 9.82 -9.79 4.26
N PHE A 42 8.82 -9.89 5.15
CA PHE A 42 8.30 -8.73 5.87
C PHE A 42 9.22 -8.26 7.01
N GLU A 43 10.06 -9.12 7.54
CA GLU A 43 11.08 -8.67 8.51
C GLU A 43 12.07 -7.68 7.90
N GLN A 44 12.35 -7.84 6.60
CA GLN A 44 13.25 -6.97 5.85
C GLN A 44 12.53 -5.89 5.05
N PHE A 45 11.19 -5.93 5.02
CA PHE A 45 10.39 -5.01 4.21
C PHE A 45 10.36 -3.63 4.85
N GLU A 46 10.68 -2.62 4.05
CA GLU A 46 10.57 -1.23 4.47
C GLU A 46 9.26 -0.66 3.94
N LYS A 47 8.53 0.07 4.79
CA LYS A 47 7.25 0.66 4.42
C LYS A 47 7.46 1.72 3.34
N PRO A 48 6.88 1.53 2.15
CA PRO A 48 6.99 2.55 1.09
C PRO A 48 6.25 3.82 1.46
N ILE A 49 6.75 4.94 0.94
CA ILE A 49 6.11 6.24 1.12
C ILE A 49 5.37 6.57 -0.16
N PHE A 50 4.09 6.97 -0.03
CA PHE A 50 3.30 7.39 -1.18
C PHE A 50 3.99 8.57 -1.87
N PRO A 51 4.35 8.45 -3.17
CA PRO A 51 5.23 9.41 -3.82
C PRO A 51 4.59 10.73 -4.19
N LEU A 52 3.26 10.82 -4.13
CA LEU A 52 2.54 12.01 -4.56
C LEU A 52 2.26 12.92 -3.39
N LYS A 53 2.55 14.22 -3.57
CA LYS A 53 2.26 15.24 -2.57
C LYS A 53 1.03 16.01 -3.01
N ALA A 54 0.09 16.22 -2.07
CA ALA A 54 -1.15 16.93 -2.35
C ALA A 54 -0.88 18.33 -2.93
N GLN A 55 0.07 19.04 -2.35
CA GLN A 55 0.44 20.39 -2.81
C GLN A 55 0.84 20.41 -4.28
N ASP A 56 1.69 19.45 -4.69
CA ASP A 56 2.16 19.36 -6.07
C ASP A 56 1.02 19.08 -7.04
N LEU A 57 0.08 18.22 -6.65
CA LEU A 57 -1.08 17.89 -7.49
C LEU A 57 -2.05 19.07 -7.60
N LEU A 58 -2.27 19.80 -6.53
CA LEU A 58 -3.11 21.00 -6.55
C LEU A 58 -2.54 22.03 -7.54
N GLU A 59 -1.23 22.23 -7.52
CA GLU A 59 -0.56 23.18 -8.41
C GLU A 59 -0.57 22.69 -9.85
N LYS A 60 -0.22 21.42 -10.09
CA LYS A 60 -0.12 20.86 -11.44
C LYS A 60 -1.45 20.88 -12.18
N TYR A 61 -2.54 20.53 -11.51
CA TYR A 61 -3.87 20.46 -12.12
C TYR A 61 -4.74 21.66 -11.82
N LYS A 62 -4.20 22.67 -11.13
CA LYS A 62 -4.91 23.92 -10.77
C LYS A 62 -6.21 23.63 -10.03
N LEU A 63 -6.11 22.78 -9.01
CA LEU A 63 -7.26 22.32 -8.22
C LEU A 63 -7.31 23.04 -6.88
N LYS A 64 -8.48 22.96 -6.24
CA LYS A 64 -8.70 23.47 -4.89
C LYS A 64 -8.82 22.32 -3.91
N GLU A 65 -8.35 22.53 -2.70
CA GLU A 65 -8.57 21.57 -1.62
C GLU A 65 -10.05 21.40 -1.36
N GLY A 66 -10.45 20.16 -1.03
CA GLY A 66 -11.82 19.84 -0.71
C GLY A 66 -12.05 18.35 -0.69
N LYS A 67 -13.31 18.00 -0.44
CA LYS A 67 -13.72 16.60 -0.32
C LYS A 67 -13.44 15.80 -1.61
N GLU A 68 -13.74 16.40 -2.75
CA GLU A 68 -13.53 15.74 -4.04
C GLU A 68 -12.06 15.45 -4.29
N PHE A 69 -11.19 16.42 -4.00
CA PHE A 69 -9.74 16.24 -4.13
C PHE A 69 -9.24 15.14 -3.21
N GLY A 70 -9.72 15.12 -1.96
CA GLY A 70 -9.37 14.10 -0.99
C GLY A 70 -9.76 12.70 -1.45
N GLN A 71 -10.92 12.57 -2.07
CA GLN A 71 -11.38 11.29 -2.62
C GLN A 71 -10.50 10.82 -3.78
N LYS A 72 -10.06 11.74 -4.63
CA LYS A 72 -9.17 11.41 -5.75
C LYS A 72 -7.78 10.98 -5.26
N ILE A 73 -7.26 11.63 -4.23
CA ILE A 73 -5.99 11.22 -3.61
C ILE A 73 -6.10 9.81 -3.03
N ARG A 74 -7.20 9.49 -2.35
CA ARG A 74 -7.42 8.14 -1.84
C ARG A 74 -7.48 7.10 -2.94
N LEU A 75 -8.14 7.44 -4.05
CA LEU A 75 -8.21 6.54 -5.19
C LEU A 75 -6.82 6.25 -5.75
N LEU A 76 -5.99 7.29 -5.88
CA LEU A 76 -4.61 7.11 -6.33
C LEU A 76 -3.80 6.25 -5.38
N GLU A 77 -3.95 6.45 -4.08
CA GLU A 77 -3.26 5.63 -3.08
C GLU A 77 -3.68 4.17 -3.18
N GLU A 78 -4.98 3.89 -3.37
CA GLU A 78 -5.48 2.54 -3.57
C GLU A 78 -4.91 1.89 -4.83
N MET A 79 -4.86 2.64 -5.93
CA MET A 79 -4.27 2.16 -7.18
C MET A 79 -2.79 1.82 -6.99
N TRP A 80 -2.07 2.67 -6.28
CA TRP A 80 -0.66 2.49 -5.97
C TRP A 80 -0.43 1.24 -5.12
N LEU A 81 -1.24 1.05 -4.07
CA LEU A 81 -1.17 -0.14 -3.23
C LEU A 81 -1.50 -1.42 -4.01
N ASN A 82 -2.54 -1.36 -4.85
CA ASN A 82 -2.97 -2.51 -5.63
C ASN A 82 -1.98 -2.87 -6.74
N ASN A 83 -1.13 -1.93 -7.14
CA ASN A 83 -0.13 -2.13 -8.18
C ASN A 83 1.28 -2.27 -7.59
N SER A 84 1.39 -2.86 -6.42
CA SER A 84 2.65 -3.14 -5.74
C SER A 84 3.52 -1.88 -5.56
N PHE A 85 2.89 -0.81 -5.10
CA PHE A 85 3.54 0.48 -4.82
C PHE A 85 4.10 1.18 -6.06
N LYS A 86 3.38 1.05 -7.18
CA LYS A 86 3.74 1.72 -8.44
C LYS A 86 2.53 2.45 -8.99
N ILE A 87 2.75 3.64 -9.54
CA ILE A 87 1.71 4.39 -10.23
C ILE A 87 2.35 5.18 -11.37
N SER A 88 1.67 5.21 -12.52
CA SER A 88 2.15 5.93 -13.70
C SER A 88 1.56 7.33 -13.78
N ASN A 89 2.25 8.22 -14.50
CA ASN A 89 1.73 9.56 -14.76
C ASN A 89 0.42 9.53 -15.53
N LYS A 90 0.23 8.55 -16.40
CA LYS A 90 -1.01 8.36 -17.15
C LYS A 90 -2.19 8.06 -16.22
N GLU A 91 -1.98 7.20 -15.24
CA GLU A 91 -3.01 6.88 -14.25
C GLU A 91 -3.39 8.10 -13.42
N ILE A 92 -2.40 8.89 -13.02
CA ILE A 92 -2.63 10.13 -12.28
C ILE A 92 -3.44 11.11 -13.11
N ASP A 93 -3.05 11.33 -14.37
CA ASP A 93 -3.76 12.22 -15.28
C ASP A 93 -5.20 11.77 -15.49
N ASN A 94 -5.43 10.48 -15.65
CA ASN A 94 -6.79 9.95 -15.84
C ASN A 94 -7.70 10.26 -14.65
N VAL A 95 -7.17 10.21 -13.45
CA VAL A 95 -7.97 10.52 -12.24
C VAL A 95 -8.34 12.00 -12.17
N PHE A 96 -7.41 12.90 -12.50
CA PHE A 96 -7.62 14.33 -12.32
C PHE A 96 -8.20 15.05 -13.55
N ARG A 97 -8.10 14.47 -14.73
CA ARG A 97 -8.59 15.10 -15.97
C ARG A 97 -9.91 14.55 -16.47
N ASN A 98 -10.45 13.54 -15.80
CA ASN A 98 -11.75 12.97 -16.16
C ASN A 98 -12.84 13.44 -15.23
#